data_1bfdd902bdd7469c3ca3d27f29900d7d
#
_entry.id   1bfdd902bdd7469c3ca3d27f29900d7d
#
_cell.length_a   1.000
_cell.length_b   1.000
_cell.length_c   1.000
_cell.angle_alpha   90.00
_cell.angle_beta   90.00
_cell.angle_gamma   90.00
#
_symmetry.space_group_name_H-M   'P 1'
#
loop_
_entity.id
_entity.type
_entity.pdbx_description
1 polymer ?
#
loop_
_entity_poly.entity_id
_entity_poly.type
_entity_poly.pdbx_seq_one_letter_code
_entity_poly.pdbx_strand_id
1 'polypeptide(L)'
;MLSRTITALAIMVPVVFVLYYQSFWFFSVLILIICCVAFYEWVINDFKNNLFGFLLILNFGFWSIFFIYSYQEAYLFYGIIIINTAIFDSFAYIVGSNYGKTYISKKISPNKTLEGLIGGFFGSLLLILLCTYATDLNFKTSIVLLFGCVFAFLGDLLISYFKRQSGVKDTGSILPGHGGALDRIDSHLIAVPGIVIMIQLYAGFSIFI
;
A
#
# COMPACT_ATOMS: atom_id res chain seq x y z
N MET A 1 -9.08 19.08 13.05
CA MET A 1 -8.63 19.16 11.64
C MET A 1 -7.13 19.41 11.54
N LEU A 2 -6.58 20.38 12.27
CA LEU A 2 -5.15 20.77 12.21
C LEU A 2 -4.18 19.58 12.43
N SER A 3 -4.44 18.75 13.44
CA SER A 3 -3.59 17.57 13.73
C SER A 3 -3.53 16.57 12.55
N ARG A 4 -4.65 16.36 11.85
CA ARG A 4 -4.70 15.47 10.69
C ARG A 4 -3.89 16.02 9.51
N THR A 5 -4.02 17.30 9.22
CA THR A 5 -3.25 17.92 8.12
C THR A 5 -1.75 17.93 8.40
N ILE A 6 -1.34 18.22 9.64
CA ILE A 6 0.09 18.18 10.04
C ILE A 6 0.64 16.74 9.88
N THR A 7 -0.08 15.74 10.33
CA THR A 7 0.39 14.34 10.23
C THR A 7 0.46 13.87 8.78
N ALA A 8 -0.53 14.25 7.93
CA ALA A 8 -0.48 13.95 6.51
C ALA A 8 0.76 14.56 5.85
N LEU A 9 1.07 15.81 6.14
CA LEU A 9 2.27 16.48 5.64
C LEU A 9 3.55 15.82 6.16
N ALA A 10 3.59 15.45 7.45
CA ALA A 10 4.74 14.78 8.05
C ALA A 10 5.04 13.40 7.41
N ILE A 11 4.04 12.72 6.87
CA ILE A 11 4.21 11.48 6.11
C ILE A 11 4.57 11.77 4.64
N MET A 12 3.86 12.71 4.00
CA MET A 12 4.05 12.99 2.57
C MET A 12 5.40 13.63 2.27
N VAL A 13 5.87 14.55 3.12
CA VAL A 13 7.13 15.29 2.86
C VAL A 13 8.33 14.35 2.74
N PRO A 14 8.61 13.41 3.67
CA PRO A 14 9.71 12.45 3.51
C PRO A 14 9.58 11.57 2.26
N VAL A 15 8.36 11.13 1.94
CA VAL A 15 8.12 10.29 0.74
C VAL A 15 8.42 11.07 -0.54
N VAL A 16 7.86 12.29 -0.67
CA VAL A 16 8.11 13.15 -1.83
C VAL A 16 9.59 13.52 -1.93
N PHE A 17 10.23 13.85 -0.79
CA PHE A 17 11.66 14.14 -0.75
C PHE A 17 12.50 12.98 -1.30
N VAL A 18 12.24 11.76 -0.83
CA VAL A 18 12.97 10.57 -1.26
C VAL A 18 12.73 10.26 -2.74
N LEU A 19 11.50 10.40 -3.22
CA LEU A 19 11.15 10.19 -4.63
C LEU A 19 11.78 11.26 -5.54
N TYR A 20 11.92 12.50 -5.06
CA TYR A 20 12.53 13.60 -5.80
C TYR A 20 14.06 13.47 -5.88
N TYR A 21 14.73 13.25 -4.74
CA TYR A 21 16.19 13.12 -4.67
C TYR A 21 16.72 11.80 -5.21
N GLN A 22 15.87 10.78 -5.35
CA GLN A 22 16.17 9.45 -5.88
C GLN A 22 17.42 8.80 -5.23
N SER A 23 17.60 9.02 -3.92
CA SER A 23 18.72 8.49 -3.18
C SER A 23 18.39 7.11 -2.58
N PHE A 24 19.14 6.09 -2.99
CA PHE A 24 19.00 4.72 -2.47
C PHE A 24 19.12 4.67 -0.95
N TRP A 25 20.05 5.40 -0.37
CA TRP A 25 20.26 5.40 1.08
C TRP A 25 19.10 6.04 1.84
N PHE A 26 18.60 7.19 1.37
CA PHE A 26 17.45 7.84 2.01
C PHE A 26 16.19 6.99 1.91
N PHE A 27 15.95 6.36 0.76
CA PHE A 27 14.84 5.43 0.58
C PHE A 27 14.96 4.24 1.52
N SER A 28 16.12 3.58 1.57
CA SER A 28 16.35 2.40 2.41
C SER A 28 16.18 2.71 3.89
N VAL A 29 16.70 3.84 4.37
CA VAL A 29 16.53 4.28 5.76
C VAL A 29 15.06 4.55 6.07
N LEU A 30 14.32 5.22 5.16
CA LEU A 30 12.89 5.48 5.34
C LEU A 30 12.09 4.17 5.44
N ILE A 31 12.32 3.22 4.54
CA ILE A 31 11.65 1.90 4.58
C ILE A 31 11.99 1.15 5.87
N LEU A 32 13.25 1.17 6.31
CA LEU A 32 13.64 0.52 7.57
C LEU A 32 12.93 1.13 8.78
N ILE A 33 12.83 2.45 8.86
CA ILE A 33 12.09 3.14 9.93
C ILE A 33 10.62 2.72 9.91
N ILE A 34 9.97 2.71 8.74
CA ILE A 34 8.58 2.28 8.57
C ILE A 34 8.41 0.83 9.04
N CYS A 35 9.30 -0.09 8.64
CA CYS A 35 9.25 -1.48 9.06
C CYS A 35 9.43 -1.65 10.57
N CYS A 36 10.37 -0.91 11.19
CA CYS A 36 10.58 -0.96 12.63
C CYS A 36 9.35 -0.48 13.41
N VAL A 37 8.75 0.64 12.98
CA VAL A 37 7.54 1.19 13.62
C VAL A 37 6.35 0.24 13.42
N ALA A 38 6.16 -0.30 12.22
CA ALA A 38 5.08 -1.25 11.93
C ALA A 38 5.23 -2.54 12.76
N PHE A 39 6.44 -3.06 12.91
CA PHE A 39 6.67 -4.24 13.74
C PHE A 39 6.50 -3.94 15.23
N TYR A 40 6.92 -2.77 15.71
CA TYR A 40 6.63 -2.30 17.07
C TYR A 40 5.11 -2.27 17.33
N GLU A 41 4.32 -1.71 16.41
CA GLU A 41 2.85 -1.70 16.53
C GLU A 41 2.26 -3.13 16.50
N TRP A 42 2.83 -4.03 15.70
CA TRP A 42 2.42 -5.44 15.68
C TRP A 42 2.55 -6.09 17.06
N VAL A 43 3.71 -5.88 17.71
CA VAL A 43 4.01 -6.48 19.01
C VAL A 43 3.17 -5.85 20.14
N ILE A 44 3.03 -4.53 20.17
CA ILE A 44 2.34 -3.81 21.26
C ILE A 44 0.82 -4.08 21.26
N ASN A 45 0.25 -4.43 20.09
CA ASN A 45 -1.17 -4.81 19.98
C ASN A 45 -1.43 -6.30 20.22
N ASP A 46 -0.43 -7.06 20.66
CA ASP A 46 -0.53 -8.50 20.88
C ASP A 46 -1.10 -9.25 19.66
N PHE A 47 -0.72 -8.86 18.46
CA PHE A 47 -1.13 -9.58 17.26
C PHE A 47 -0.54 -10.99 17.29
N LYS A 48 -1.42 -11.97 17.03
CA LYS A 48 -1.00 -13.37 17.06
C LYS A 48 0.12 -13.63 16.06
N ASN A 49 1.08 -14.47 16.49
CA ASN A 49 2.19 -14.92 15.67
C ASN A 49 3.16 -13.79 15.24
N ASN A 50 3.97 -13.34 16.20
CA ASN A 50 4.98 -12.30 15.97
C ASN A 50 5.98 -12.66 14.85
N LEU A 51 6.29 -13.96 14.67
CA LEU A 51 7.14 -14.40 13.57
C LEU A 51 6.50 -14.13 12.20
N PHE A 52 5.21 -14.40 12.07
CA PHE A 52 4.48 -14.09 10.82
C PHE A 52 4.47 -12.58 10.54
N GLY A 53 4.17 -11.74 11.54
CA GLY A 53 4.20 -10.29 11.40
C GLY A 53 5.58 -9.77 11.00
N PHE A 54 6.62 -10.29 11.66
CA PHE A 54 8.01 -9.96 11.31
C PHE A 54 8.34 -10.33 9.85
N LEU A 55 8.02 -11.56 9.43
CA LEU A 55 8.28 -12.01 8.05
C LEU A 55 7.47 -11.22 7.01
N LEU A 56 6.22 -10.88 7.32
CA LEU A 56 5.37 -10.08 6.42
C LEU A 56 5.95 -8.67 6.21
N ILE A 57 6.33 -8.00 7.29
CA ILE A 57 6.91 -6.65 7.25
C ILE A 57 8.30 -6.67 6.62
N LEU A 58 9.13 -7.67 6.96
CA LEU A 58 10.44 -7.86 6.35
C LEU A 58 10.34 -8.10 4.84
N ASN A 59 9.36 -8.92 4.41
CA ASN A 59 9.09 -9.16 2.99
C ASN A 59 8.75 -7.86 2.25
N PHE A 60 7.90 -7.00 2.81
CA PHE A 60 7.61 -5.69 2.25
C PHE A 60 8.88 -4.82 2.14
N GLY A 61 9.67 -4.71 3.22
CA GLY A 61 10.91 -3.94 3.22
C GLY A 61 11.92 -4.45 2.20
N PHE A 62 12.13 -5.78 2.15
CA PHE A 62 13.04 -6.41 1.21
C PHE A 62 12.66 -6.10 -0.25
N TRP A 63 11.41 -6.35 -0.66
CA TRP A 63 10.99 -6.12 -2.04
C TRP A 63 10.95 -4.64 -2.42
N SER A 64 10.67 -3.74 -1.47
CA SER A 64 10.76 -2.29 -1.69
C SER A 64 12.19 -1.86 -2.01
N ILE A 65 13.17 -2.26 -1.18
CA ILE A 65 14.58 -1.90 -1.37
C ILE A 65 15.15 -2.60 -2.62
N PHE A 66 14.83 -3.88 -2.80
CA PHE A 66 15.25 -4.64 -3.98
C PHE A 66 14.77 -4.01 -5.28
N PHE A 67 13.51 -3.54 -5.33
CA PHE A 67 12.97 -2.89 -6.51
C PHE A 67 13.73 -1.61 -6.88
N ILE A 68 13.97 -0.74 -5.90
CA ILE A 68 14.72 0.50 -6.09
C ILE A 68 16.17 0.22 -6.52
N TYR A 69 16.77 -0.85 -6.03
CA TYR A 69 18.13 -1.26 -6.43
C TYR A 69 18.20 -1.81 -7.85
N SER A 70 17.16 -2.51 -8.29
CA SER A 70 17.19 -3.32 -9.52
C SER A 70 16.77 -2.56 -10.79
N TYR A 71 16.03 -1.45 -10.68
CA TYR A 71 15.44 -0.76 -11.83
C TYR A 71 15.80 0.73 -11.86
N GLN A 72 16.19 1.24 -13.04
CA GLN A 72 16.61 2.64 -13.19
C GLN A 72 15.50 3.66 -12.90
N GLU A 73 14.26 3.36 -13.30
CA GLU A 73 13.12 4.26 -13.11
C GLU A 73 12.23 3.86 -11.93
N ALA A 74 12.81 3.09 -11.00
CA ALA A 74 12.08 2.52 -9.87
C ALA A 74 11.38 3.56 -8.99
N TYR A 75 11.97 4.73 -8.79
CA TYR A 75 11.40 5.77 -7.92
C TYR A 75 10.07 6.29 -8.45
N LEU A 76 10.00 6.63 -9.75
CA LEU A 76 8.76 7.07 -10.37
C LEU A 76 7.69 5.97 -10.30
N PHE A 77 8.07 4.74 -10.65
CA PHE A 77 7.13 3.62 -10.63
C PHE A 77 6.70 3.25 -9.20
N TYR A 78 7.59 3.33 -8.23
CA TYR A 78 7.24 3.15 -6.82
C TYR A 78 6.23 4.20 -6.34
N GLY A 79 6.41 5.45 -6.78
CA GLY A 79 5.42 6.51 -6.58
C GLY A 79 4.07 6.17 -7.20
N ILE A 80 4.05 5.63 -8.43
CA ILE A 80 2.83 5.16 -9.09
C ILE A 80 2.16 4.03 -8.28
N ILE A 81 2.91 3.07 -7.75
CA ILE A 81 2.37 2.00 -6.90
C ILE A 81 1.66 2.60 -5.66
N ILE A 82 2.33 3.53 -4.95
CA ILE A 82 1.76 4.17 -3.75
C ILE A 82 0.46 4.92 -4.11
N ILE A 83 0.47 5.71 -5.17
CA ILE A 83 -0.69 6.48 -5.60
C ILE A 83 -1.82 5.56 -6.06
N ASN A 84 -1.50 4.49 -6.78
CA ASN A 84 -2.49 3.52 -7.26
C ASN A 84 -3.23 2.83 -6.11
N THR A 85 -2.52 2.38 -5.09
CA THR A 85 -3.15 1.78 -3.90
C THR A 85 -4.00 2.81 -3.15
N ALA A 86 -3.53 4.05 -2.97
CA ALA A 86 -4.27 5.10 -2.30
C ALA A 86 -5.56 5.49 -3.07
N ILE A 87 -5.51 5.55 -4.39
CA ILE A 87 -6.68 5.80 -5.24
C ILE A 87 -7.65 4.64 -5.18
N PHE A 88 -7.15 3.39 -5.27
CA PHE A 88 -7.98 2.20 -5.11
C PHE A 88 -8.76 2.23 -3.79
N ASP A 89 -8.08 2.45 -2.66
CA ASP A 89 -8.71 2.49 -1.33
C ASP A 89 -9.71 3.66 -1.21
N SER A 90 -9.37 4.82 -1.76
CA SER A 90 -10.24 6.00 -1.73
C SER A 90 -11.52 5.79 -2.51
N PHE A 91 -11.43 5.29 -3.75
CA PHE A 91 -12.61 5.00 -4.58
C PHE A 91 -13.41 3.83 -4.02
N ALA A 92 -12.75 2.80 -3.48
CA ALA A 92 -13.42 1.70 -2.81
C ALA A 92 -14.23 2.19 -1.61
N TYR A 93 -13.69 3.11 -0.82
CA TYR A 93 -14.41 3.73 0.29
C TYR A 93 -15.58 4.60 -0.19
N ILE A 94 -15.36 5.50 -1.17
CA ILE A 94 -16.41 6.40 -1.67
C ILE A 94 -17.58 5.62 -2.26
N VAL A 95 -17.31 4.66 -3.13
CA VAL A 95 -18.36 3.84 -3.77
C VAL A 95 -19.01 2.91 -2.75
N GLY A 96 -18.19 2.26 -1.90
CA GLY A 96 -18.69 1.34 -0.88
C GLY A 96 -19.58 2.01 0.17
N SER A 97 -19.26 3.24 0.59
CA SER A 97 -20.06 3.98 1.55
C SER A 97 -21.38 4.52 0.98
N ASN A 98 -21.41 4.89 -0.32
CA ASN A 98 -22.60 5.46 -0.94
C ASN A 98 -23.51 4.40 -1.60
N TYR A 99 -22.94 3.34 -2.16
CA TYR A 99 -23.68 2.36 -2.98
C TYR A 99 -23.53 0.94 -2.48
N GLY A 100 -22.73 0.67 -1.42
CA GLY A 100 -22.45 -0.66 -0.91
C GLY A 100 -23.69 -1.38 -0.38
N LYS A 101 -23.97 -2.56 -0.91
CA LYS A 101 -25.06 -3.45 -0.50
C LYS A 101 -24.54 -4.84 -0.13
N THR A 102 -23.53 -5.32 -0.86
CA THR A 102 -22.98 -6.67 -0.76
C THR A 102 -21.68 -6.66 0.04
N TYR A 103 -21.76 -7.01 1.32
CA TYR A 103 -20.58 -7.02 2.19
C TYR A 103 -19.72 -8.25 1.96
N ILE A 104 -18.40 -8.06 1.78
CA ILE A 104 -17.44 -9.15 1.51
C ILE A 104 -17.12 -9.91 2.81
N SER A 105 -16.87 -9.21 3.92
CA SER A 105 -16.54 -9.83 5.19
C SER A 105 -17.00 -8.98 6.38
N LYS A 106 -18.26 -9.13 6.78
CA LYS A 106 -18.86 -8.37 7.88
C LYS A 106 -18.13 -8.53 9.22
N LYS A 107 -17.52 -9.70 9.47
CA LYS A 107 -16.82 -9.99 10.73
C LYS A 107 -15.45 -9.33 10.83
N ILE A 108 -14.75 -9.18 9.71
CA ILE A 108 -13.37 -8.65 9.65
C ILE A 108 -13.40 -7.16 9.39
N SER A 109 -14.08 -6.75 8.31
CA SER A 109 -14.20 -5.36 7.89
C SER A 109 -15.63 -5.08 7.43
N PRO A 110 -16.48 -4.51 8.31
CA PRO A 110 -17.91 -4.32 8.03
C PRO A 110 -18.18 -3.31 6.93
N ASN A 111 -17.21 -2.48 6.56
CA ASN A 111 -17.37 -1.44 5.55
C ASN A 111 -16.89 -1.87 4.14
N LYS A 112 -16.31 -3.08 4.01
CA LYS A 112 -15.85 -3.57 2.69
C LYS A 112 -16.98 -4.26 1.93
N THR A 113 -17.33 -3.68 0.80
CA THR A 113 -18.40 -4.16 -0.09
C THR A 113 -17.87 -4.51 -1.48
N LEU A 114 -18.60 -5.35 -2.20
CA LEU A 114 -18.28 -5.73 -3.58
C LEU A 114 -18.36 -4.50 -4.51
N GLU A 115 -19.36 -3.67 -4.30
CA GLU A 115 -19.54 -2.43 -5.06
C GLU A 115 -18.36 -1.47 -4.84
N GLY A 116 -17.89 -1.39 -3.58
CA GLY A 116 -16.68 -0.64 -3.24
C GLY A 116 -15.45 -1.20 -3.96
N LEU A 117 -15.27 -2.52 -3.97
CA LEU A 117 -14.17 -3.17 -4.68
C LEU A 117 -14.18 -2.82 -6.18
N ILE A 118 -15.34 -2.88 -6.84
CA ILE A 118 -15.50 -2.49 -8.24
C ILE A 118 -15.16 -0.99 -8.43
N GLY A 119 -15.61 -0.14 -7.51
CA GLY A 119 -15.28 1.29 -7.52
C GLY A 119 -13.77 1.55 -7.40
N GLY A 120 -13.07 0.81 -6.54
CA GLY A 120 -11.63 0.87 -6.40
C GLY A 120 -10.90 0.49 -7.70
N PHE A 121 -11.31 -0.62 -8.34
CA PHE A 121 -10.78 -1.01 -9.65
C PHE A 121 -11.01 0.06 -10.72
N PHE A 122 -12.17 0.68 -10.74
CA PHE A 122 -12.48 1.76 -11.67
C PHE A 122 -11.56 2.97 -11.46
N GLY A 123 -11.36 3.39 -10.20
CA GLY A 123 -10.44 4.49 -9.86
C GLY A 123 -8.99 4.19 -10.28
N SER A 124 -8.52 2.97 -10.02
CA SER A 124 -7.19 2.51 -10.45
C SER A 124 -7.04 2.47 -11.97
N LEU A 125 -8.07 2.00 -12.69
CA LEU A 125 -8.06 1.97 -14.15
C LEU A 125 -7.92 3.39 -14.74
N LEU A 126 -8.64 4.37 -14.19
CA LEU A 126 -8.50 5.76 -14.61
C LEU A 126 -7.08 6.30 -14.37
N LEU A 127 -6.49 6.02 -13.21
CA LEU A 127 -5.11 6.41 -12.94
C LEU A 127 -4.13 5.74 -13.92
N ILE A 128 -4.26 4.43 -14.15
CA ILE A 128 -3.38 3.68 -15.03
C ILE A 128 -3.46 4.21 -16.46
N LEU A 129 -4.65 4.52 -16.97
CA LEU A 129 -4.83 5.15 -18.27
C LEU A 129 -4.15 6.52 -18.35
N LEU A 130 -4.26 7.33 -17.30
CA LEU A 130 -3.58 8.62 -17.20
C LEU A 130 -2.05 8.44 -17.20
N CYS A 131 -1.53 7.50 -16.39
CA CYS A 131 -0.11 7.19 -16.33
C CYS A 131 0.40 6.66 -17.67
N THR A 132 -0.33 5.77 -18.34
CA THR A 132 0.02 5.24 -19.65
C THR A 132 0.16 6.37 -20.69
N TYR A 133 -0.76 7.35 -20.66
CA TYR A 133 -0.69 8.51 -21.54
C TYR A 133 0.46 9.47 -21.19
N ALA A 134 0.75 9.66 -19.90
CA ALA A 134 1.72 10.67 -19.44
C ALA A 134 3.17 10.15 -19.40
N THR A 135 3.39 8.84 -19.24
CA THR A 135 4.70 8.24 -18.99
C THR A 135 5.03 7.07 -19.91
N ASP A 136 4.23 6.85 -20.96
CA ASP A 136 4.39 5.72 -21.89
C ASP A 136 4.50 4.35 -21.17
N LEU A 137 3.67 4.16 -20.14
CA LEU A 137 3.66 2.96 -19.32
C LEU A 137 3.34 1.74 -20.20
N ASN A 138 4.16 0.69 -20.11
CA ASN A 138 3.97 -0.52 -20.89
C ASN A 138 2.64 -1.22 -20.53
N PHE A 139 1.96 -1.79 -21.52
CA PHE A 139 0.69 -2.51 -21.33
C PHE A 139 0.79 -3.64 -20.30
N LYS A 140 1.90 -4.40 -20.29
CA LYS A 140 2.13 -5.46 -19.28
C LYS A 140 2.21 -4.90 -17.87
N THR A 141 2.87 -3.76 -17.71
CA THR A 141 2.99 -3.04 -16.43
C THR A 141 1.63 -2.54 -15.96
N SER A 142 0.79 -2.05 -16.87
CA SER A 142 -0.60 -1.65 -16.58
C SER A 142 -1.43 -2.82 -16.01
N ILE A 143 -1.28 -4.01 -16.57
CA ILE A 143 -1.93 -5.22 -16.05
C ILE A 143 -1.40 -5.56 -14.65
N VAL A 144 -0.09 -5.47 -14.42
CA VAL A 144 0.51 -5.74 -13.10
C VAL A 144 -0.03 -4.78 -12.04
N LEU A 145 -0.19 -3.49 -12.38
CA LEU A 145 -0.79 -2.50 -11.46
C LEU A 145 -2.24 -2.83 -11.11
N LEU A 146 -3.04 -3.33 -12.05
CA LEU A 146 -4.40 -3.79 -11.78
C LEU A 146 -4.41 -5.00 -10.84
N PHE A 147 -3.52 -5.96 -11.00
CA PHE A 147 -3.35 -7.06 -10.04
C PHE A 147 -2.88 -6.54 -8.67
N GLY A 148 -2.10 -5.45 -8.65
CA GLY A 148 -1.71 -4.76 -7.43
C GLY A 148 -2.90 -4.33 -6.57
N CYS A 149 -4.03 -3.98 -7.18
CA CYS A 149 -5.27 -3.66 -6.46
C CYS A 149 -5.83 -4.87 -5.68
N VAL A 150 -5.74 -6.07 -6.26
CA VAL A 150 -6.14 -7.31 -5.55
C VAL A 150 -5.23 -7.54 -4.35
N PHE A 151 -3.93 -7.38 -4.52
CA PHE A 151 -2.96 -7.53 -3.44
C PHE A 151 -3.15 -6.47 -2.35
N ALA A 152 -3.47 -5.22 -2.73
CA ALA A 152 -3.77 -4.14 -1.79
C ALA A 152 -5.01 -4.49 -0.94
N PHE A 153 -6.09 -4.93 -1.60
CA PHE A 153 -7.30 -5.38 -0.91
C PHE A 153 -7.03 -6.52 0.07
N LEU A 154 -6.23 -7.52 -0.34
CA LEU A 154 -5.86 -8.65 0.53
C LEU A 154 -4.99 -8.21 1.71
N GLY A 155 -4.08 -7.26 1.52
CA GLY A 155 -3.22 -6.71 2.57
C GLY A 155 -4.03 -6.04 3.67
N ASP A 156 -4.90 -5.10 3.29
CA ASP A 156 -5.78 -4.41 4.23
C ASP A 156 -6.75 -5.41 4.93
N LEU A 157 -7.27 -6.40 4.20
CA LEU A 157 -8.13 -7.42 4.80
C LEU A 157 -7.36 -8.28 5.84
N LEU A 158 -6.12 -8.63 5.54
CA LEU A 158 -5.24 -9.39 6.42
C LEU A 158 -4.96 -8.63 7.73
N ILE A 159 -4.54 -7.38 7.65
CA ILE A 159 -4.27 -6.57 8.83
C ILE A 159 -5.57 -6.29 9.61
N SER A 160 -6.67 -6.04 8.91
CA SER A 160 -8.00 -5.92 9.53
C SER A 160 -8.38 -7.18 10.33
N TYR A 161 -8.05 -8.38 9.82
CA TYR A 161 -8.28 -9.64 10.53
C TYR A 161 -7.48 -9.71 11.84
N PHE A 162 -6.19 -9.40 11.83
CA PHE A 162 -5.37 -9.38 13.05
C PHE A 162 -5.86 -8.34 14.06
N LYS A 163 -6.26 -7.15 13.61
CA LYS A 163 -6.86 -6.12 14.47
C LYS A 163 -8.10 -6.66 15.20
N ARG A 164 -8.98 -7.36 14.50
CA ARG A 164 -10.19 -7.93 15.14
C ARG A 164 -9.87 -9.08 16.11
N GLN A 165 -8.85 -9.88 15.82
CA GLN A 165 -8.42 -10.95 16.74
C GLN A 165 -7.88 -10.39 18.06
N SER A 166 -7.18 -9.27 18.04
CA SER A 166 -6.63 -8.60 19.23
C SER A 166 -7.61 -7.60 19.85
N GLY A 167 -8.85 -7.50 19.33
CA GLY A 167 -9.88 -6.62 19.89
C GLY A 167 -9.66 -5.13 19.64
N VAL A 168 -8.70 -4.76 18.78
CA VAL A 168 -8.40 -3.36 18.45
C VAL A 168 -9.02 -2.97 17.11
N LYS A 169 -9.21 -1.66 16.92
CA LYS A 169 -9.68 -1.08 15.65
C LYS A 169 -8.55 -0.47 14.85
N ASP A 170 -7.68 0.25 15.51
CA ASP A 170 -6.53 0.94 14.93
C ASP A 170 -5.25 0.40 15.60
N THR A 171 -4.13 0.34 14.89
CA THR A 171 -2.88 -0.29 15.38
C THR A 171 -2.08 0.61 16.32
N GLY A 172 -2.43 1.88 16.43
CA GLY A 172 -1.74 2.80 17.32
C GLY A 172 -2.25 4.24 17.23
N SER A 173 -1.57 5.11 17.97
CA SER A 173 -1.79 6.55 17.97
C SER A 173 -0.51 7.33 17.64
N ILE A 174 0.50 6.66 17.09
CA ILE A 174 1.81 7.25 16.74
C ILE A 174 1.61 8.39 15.73
N LEU A 175 0.60 8.26 14.86
CA LEU A 175 0.23 9.28 13.88
C LEU A 175 -1.02 10.03 14.37
N PRO A 176 -0.90 11.19 15.02
CA PRO A 176 -2.04 11.90 15.61
C PRO A 176 -3.16 12.16 14.61
N GLY A 177 -4.35 11.60 14.87
CA GLY A 177 -5.52 11.70 14.01
C GLY A 177 -5.53 10.78 12.77
N HIS A 178 -4.49 9.94 12.57
CA HIS A 178 -4.39 8.97 11.47
C HIS A 178 -4.22 7.51 11.94
N GLY A 179 -4.19 7.22 13.23
CA GLY A 179 -3.99 5.87 13.75
C GLY A 179 -2.51 5.45 13.77
N GLY A 180 -2.25 4.19 13.51
CA GLY A 180 -0.90 3.64 13.49
C GLY A 180 -0.20 3.73 12.12
N ALA A 181 1.12 3.54 12.13
CA ALA A 181 1.91 3.41 10.90
C ALA A 181 1.55 2.13 10.13
N LEU A 182 1.28 1.03 10.84
CA LEU A 182 0.85 -0.23 10.24
C LEU A 182 -0.49 -0.08 9.52
N ASP A 183 -1.41 0.78 10.03
CA ASP A 183 -2.68 1.13 9.36
C ASP A 183 -2.48 1.92 8.05
N ARG A 184 -1.30 2.49 7.83
CA ARG A 184 -0.97 3.25 6.61
C ARG A 184 -0.29 2.43 5.53
N ILE A 185 0.29 1.30 5.91
CA ILE A 185 0.99 0.42 4.97
C ILE A 185 0.29 -0.94 4.80
N ASP A 186 -0.83 -1.18 5.46
CA ASP A 186 -1.54 -2.46 5.45
C ASP A 186 -1.82 -2.99 4.04
N SER A 187 -2.35 -2.15 3.15
CA SER A 187 -2.54 -2.47 1.73
C SER A 187 -1.20 -2.73 1.01
N HIS A 188 -0.14 -2.00 1.38
CA HIS A 188 1.16 -2.07 0.71
C HIS A 188 1.97 -3.31 1.10
N LEU A 189 1.72 -3.90 2.29
CA LEU A 189 2.45 -5.08 2.79
C LEU A 189 2.38 -6.28 1.84
N ILE A 190 1.29 -6.41 1.08
CA ILE A 190 1.12 -7.46 0.08
C ILE A 190 1.22 -6.88 -1.34
N ALA A 191 0.73 -5.66 -1.58
CA ALA A 191 0.72 -5.07 -2.91
C ALA A 191 2.14 -4.87 -3.47
N VAL A 192 3.05 -4.28 -2.69
CA VAL A 192 4.42 -4.03 -3.18
C VAL A 192 5.16 -5.32 -3.49
N PRO A 193 5.28 -6.32 -2.58
CA PRO A 193 5.89 -7.60 -2.92
C PRO A 193 5.23 -8.27 -4.13
N GLY A 194 3.90 -8.31 -4.16
CA GLY A 194 3.16 -8.95 -5.25
C GLY A 194 3.43 -8.29 -6.61
N ILE A 195 3.41 -6.96 -6.68
CA ILE A 195 3.71 -6.22 -7.90
C ILE A 195 5.16 -6.47 -8.33
N VAL A 196 6.12 -6.35 -7.41
CA VAL A 196 7.55 -6.52 -7.74
C VAL A 196 7.84 -7.94 -8.20
N ILE A 197 7.28 -8.96 -7.54
CA ILE A 197 7.40 -10.36 -7.98
C ILE A 197 6.80 -10.55 -9.38
N MET A 198 5.65 -9.96 -9.66
CA MET A 198 5.04 -10.05 -10.99
C MET A 198 5.92 -9.39 -12.06
N ILE A 199 6.54 -8.24 -11.76
CA ILE A 199 7.49 -7.60 -12.68
C ILE A 199 8.69 -8.53 -12.93
N GLN A 200 9.23 -9.16 -11.88
CA GLN A 200 10.34 -10.12 -12.00
C GLN A 200 9.99 -11.36 -12.84
N LEU A 201 8.78 -11.88 -12.71
CA LEU A 201 8.30 -13.01 -13.51
C LEU A 201 8.20 -12.67 -15.01
N TYR A 202 8.01 -11.41 -15.33
CA TYR A 202 8.05 -10.88 -16.69
C TYR A 202 9.42 -10.27 -17.03
N ALA A 203 10.52 -10.77 -16.42
CA ALA A 203 11.88 -10.29 -16.65
C ALA A 203 12.16 -10.16 -18.16
N GLY A 204 12.79 -9.05 -18.54
CA GLY A 204 13.08 -8.73 -19.95
C GLY A 204 12.10 -7.76 -20.58
N PHE A 205 11.04 -7.30 -19.89
CA PHE A 205 10.27 -6.16 -20.33
C PHE A 205 10.66 -4.89 -19.55
N SER A 206 10.65 -3.75 -20.23
CA SER A 206 10.80 -2.44 -19.59
C SER A 206 9.49 -2.06 -18.88
N ILE A 207 9.59 -1.30 -17.77
CA ILE A 207 8.41 -0.76 -17.06
C ILE A 207 7.69 0.26 -17.94
N PHE A 208 8.46 1.06 -18.67
CA PHE A 208 7.98 2.02 -19.67
C PHE A 208 8.36 1.52 -21.08
N ILE A 209 7.71 2.05 -22.10
CA ILE A 209 7.98 1.76 -23.52
C ILE A 209 9.29 2.38 -23.96
#